data_737ddcbccd5c43b4d705888e454501dc
#
_entry.id   737ddcbccd5c43b4d705888e454501dc
#
_cell.length_a   1.000
_cell.length_b   1.000
_cell.length_c   1.000
_cell.angle_alpha   90.00
_cell.angle_beta   90.00
_cell.angle_gamma   90.00
#
_symmetry.space_group_name_H-M   'P 1'
#
loop_
_entity.id
_entity.type
_entity.pdbx_description
1 polymer ?
#
loop_
_entity_poly.entity_id
_entity_poly.type
_entity_poly.pdbx_seq_one_letter_code
_entity_poly.pdbx_strand_id
1 'polypeptide(L)'
;MPTAMQLRGLTKSFGAKRAVDGLDLDVPAGCLYGLVGPNGAGKTTTLSMATGLLRPDAGTARVLDHDVWTDPAAAKALMGVLPDGVRLFDRLSGRELLTYVGRLRRVPAADIVSRSGELLEALGLTADADTLVADYSAGMTKKIGLACALVHAPRLLVLDEPFEAVDPVSGEGIRSILRGYTRDGGTVVLSSHVMELVESLCDELAVVAQGRVLASGALDEVRGGLSLQQRFLELVGFQAGGGEGLAWLRSSSG
;
A
#
# COMPACT_ATOMS: atom_id res chain seq x y z
N MET A 1 2.31 -21.09 7.24
CA MET A 1 1.10 -20.50 6.62
C MET A 1 1.32 -20.35 5.13
N PRO A 2 0.31 -20.39 4.27
CA PRO A 2 0.50 -20.11 2.85
C PRO A 2 1.00 -18.66 2.66
N THR A 3 1.81 -18.44 1.63
CA THR A 3 2.40 -17.13 1.33
C THR A 3 1.58 -16.44 0.24
N ALA A 4 1.13 -15.20 0.49
CA ALA A 4 0.37 -14.42 -0.50
C ALA A 4 1.28 -13.67 -1.47
N MET A 5 2.44 -13.17 -0.98
CA MET A 5 3.45 -12.52 -1.82
C MET A 5 4.84 -12.96 -1.39
N GLN A 6 5.69 -13.27 -2.37
CA GLN A 6 7.07 -13.67 -2.14
C GLN A 6 7.99 -12.87 -3.06
N LEU A 7 8.94 -12.18 -2.48
CA LEU A 7 9.96 -11.38 -3.16
C LEU A 7 11.32 -11.99 -2.86
N ARG A 8 12.17 -12.18 -3.90
CA ARG A 8 13.52 -12.76 -3.75
C ARG A 8 14.54 -11.95 -4.53
N GLY A 9 15.50 -11.39 -3.80
CA GLY A 9 16.63 -10.65 -4.37
C GLY A 9 16.23 -9.46 -5.22
N LEU A 10 15.06 -8.84 -4.95
CA LEU A 10 14.57 -7.72 -5.77
C LEU A 10 15.56 -6.58 -5.75
N THR A 11 15.96 -6.14 -6.93
CA THR A 11 16.92 -5.05 -7.11
C THR A 11 16.42 -4.09 -8.17
N LYS A 12 16.56 -2.77 -7.90
CA LYS A 12 16.24 -1.71 -8.85
C LYS A 12 17.14 -0.50 -8.65
N SER A 13 17.73 -0.05 -9.76
CA SER A 13 18.54 1.17 -9.80
C SER A 13 17.93 2.18 -10.78
N PHE A 14 18.05 3.46 -10.45
CA PHE A 14 17.70 4.59 -11.30
C PHE A 14 18.96 5.47 -11.43
N GLY A 15 19.66 5.34 -12.55
CA GLY A 15 20.98 5.92 -12.72
C GLY A 15 21.96 5.41 -11.64
N ALA A 16 22.58 6.30 -10.92
CA ALA A 16 23.52 5.95 -9.83
C ALA A 16 22.82 5.55 -8.52
N LYS A 17 21.51 5.81 -8.38
CA LYS A 17 20.77 5.52 -7.14
C LYS A 17 20.18 4.12 -7.17
N ARG A 18 20.63 3.25 -6.25
CA ARG A 18 19.99 1.96 -5.99
C ARG A 18 18.80 2.17 -5.06
N ALA A 19 17.60 2.03 -5.59
CA ALA A 19 16.35 2.27 -4.86
C ALA A 19 15.89 1.03 -4.07
N VAL A 20 16.16 -0.17 -4.59
CA VAL A 20 15.95 -1.46 -3.91
C VAL A 20 17.18 -2.32 -4.14
N ASP A 21 17.68 -2.98 -3.10
CA ASP A 21 18.97 -3.63 -3.07
C ASP A 21 18.91 -5.04 -2.49
N GLY A 22 18.65 -6.02 -3.36
CA GLY A 22 18.59 -7.43 -2.98
C GLY A 22 17.49 -7.74 -1.95
N LEU A 23 16.32 -7.14 -2.09
CA LEU A 23 15.25 -7.24 -1.10
C LEU A 23 14.57 -8.60 -1.16
N ASP A 24 14.52 -9.28 -0.01
CA ASP A 24 13.75 -10.48 0.25
C ASP A 24 12.58 -10.16 1.18
N LEU A 25 11.38 -10.71 0.87
CA LEU A 25 10.20 -10.53 1.70
C LEU A 25 9.21 -11.67 1.47
N ASP A 26 8.65 -12.21 2.55
CA ASP A 26 7.49 -13.10 2.55
C ASP A 26 6.33 -12.41 3.24
N VAL A 27 5.18 -12.38 2.59
CA VAL A 27 3.92 -11.91 3.16
C VAL A 27 3.01 -13.10 3.36
N PRO A 28 2.62 -13.45 4.60
CA PRO A 28 1.66 -14.50 4.86
C PRO A 28 0.28 -14.17 4.28
N ALA A 29 -0.49 -15.21 3.95
CA ALA A 29 -1.87 -15.03 3.51
C ALA A 29 -2.81 -14.76 4.69
N GLY A 30 -3.85 -13.94 4.46
CA GLY A 30 -4.92 -13.68 5.41
C GLY A 30 -4.59 -12.63 6.47
N CYS A 31 -3.60 -11.77 6.26
CA CYS A 31 -3.21 -10.72 7.21
C CYS A 31 -3.21 -9.31 6.59
N LEU A 32 -3.22 -8.31 7.46
CA LEU A 32 -2.86 -6.93 7.16
C LEU A 32 -1.35 -6.76 7.36
N TYR A 33 -0.61 -6.63 6.26
CA TYR A 33 0.84 -6.52 6.25
C TYR A 33 1.29 -5.09 5.94
N GLY A 34 2.08 -4.50 6.83
CA GLY A 34 2.64 -3.15 6.69
C GLY A 34 4.04 -3.15 6.08
N LEU A 35 4.28 -2.35 5.05
CA LEU A 35 5.62 -2.03 4.56
C LEU A 35 5.96 -0.61 5.02
N VAL A 36 6.71 -0.49 6.12
CA VAL A 36 6.94 0.80 6.79
C VAL A 36 8.36 1.30 6.62
N GLY A 37 8.51 2.60 6.51
CA GLY A 37 9.83 3.25 6.38
C GLY A 37 9.71 4.68 5.88
N PRO A 38 10.79 5.48 5.94
CA PRO A 38 10.78 6.87 5.53
C PRO A 38 10.56 7.03 4.03
N ASN A 39 10.29 8.26 3.60
CA ASN A 39 10.23 8.60 2.18
C ASN A 39 11.58 8.31 1.53
N GLY A 40 11.54 7.69 0.35
CA GLY A 40 12.76 7.25 -0.36
C GLY A 40 13.37 5.94 0.14
N ALA A 41 12.75 5.23 1.09
CA ALA A 41 13.22 3.93 1.57
C ALA A 41 13.15 2.81 0.53
N GLY A 42 12.40 2.99 -0.57
CA GLY A 42 12.22 1.98 -1.62
C GLY A 42 10.85 1.29 -1.61
N LYS A 43 9.90 1.67 -0.71
CA LYS A 43 8.58 1.05 -0.57
C LYS A 43 7.80 1.02 -1.88
N THR A 44 7.52 2.19 -2.48
CA THR A 44 6.81 2.33 -3.77
C THR A 44 7.49 1.55 -4.88
N THR A 45 8.82 1.60 -4.96
CA THR A 45 9.60 0.85 -5.96
C THR A 45 9.43 -0.66 -5.76
N THR A 46 9.49 -1.14 -4.52
CA THR A 46 9.27 -2.55 -4.17
C THR A 46 7.87 -3.00 -4.54
N LEU A 47 6.82 -2.26 -4.14
CA LEU A 47 5.43 -2.60 -4.47
C LEU A 47 5.18 -2.54 -5.98
N SER A 48 5.75 -1.57 -6.69
CA SER A 48 5.64 -1.48 -8.15
C SER A 48 6.26 -2.70 -8.86
N MET A 49 7.40 -3.21 -8.37
CA MET A 49 8.00 -4.43 -8.89
C MET A 49 7.18 -5.67 -8.53
N ALA A 50 6.68 -5.75 -7.30
CA ALA A 50 5.86 -6.85 -6.80
C ALA A 50 4.51 -6.98 -7.52
N THR A 51 4.00 -5.89 -8.09
CA THR A 51 2.69 -5.86 -8.80
C THR A 51 2.82 -5.88 -10.33
N GLY A 52 4.05 -5.91 -10.86
CA GLY A 52 4.30 -5.92 -12.30
C GLY A 52 4.07 -4.57 -12.99
N LEU A 53 4.17 -3.46 -12.23
CA LEU A 53 4.15 -2.09 -12.76
C LEU A 53 5.54 -1.61 -13.17
N LEU A 54 6.58 -2.13 -12.51
CA LEU A 54 7.98 -1.77 -12.75
C LEU A 54 8.83 -3.03 -12.84
N ARG A 55 9.53 -3.24 -13.95
CA ARG A 55 10.41 -4.40 -14.09
C ARG A 55 11.65 -4.27 -13.21
N PRO A 56 11.96 -5.28 -12.37
CA PRO A 56 13.18 -5.31 -11.58
C PRO A 56 14.41 -5.47 -12.49
N ASP A 57 15.57 -5.01 -12.03
CA ASP A 57 16.85 -5.26 -12.68
C ASP A 57 17.36 -6.68 -12.36
N ALA A 58 17.01 -7.19 -11.16
CA ALA A 58 17.27 -8.56 -10.73
C ALA A 58 16.22 -9.01 -9.69
N GLY A 59 16.14 -10.32 -9.48
CA GLY A 59 15.22 -10.93 -8.51
C GLY A 59 13.90 -11.36 -9.12
N THR A 60 13.03 -11.91 -8.27
CA THR A 60 11.71 -12.43 -8.66
C THR A 60 10.63 -11.97 -7.71
N ALA A 61 9.39 -11.86 -8.23
CA ALA A 61 8.20 -11.56 -7.45
C ALA A 61 7.11 -12.59 -7.78
N ARG A 62 6.55 -13.23 -6.77
CA ARG A 62 5.45 -14.19 -6.91
C ARG A 62 4.26 -13.75 -6.08
N VAL A 63 3.07 -13.97 -6.60
CA VAL A 63 1.79 -13.72 -5.92
C VAL A 63 0.95 -14.98 -6.02
N LEU A 64 0.60 -15.56 -4.86
CA LEU A 64 -0.19 -16.80 -4.77
C LEU A 64 0.32 -17.85 -5.76
N ASP A 65 1.63 -18.13 -5.73
CA ASP A 65 2.37 -19.07 -6.57
C ASP A 65 2.54 -18.69 -8.06
N HIS A 66 1.98 -17.57 -8.53
CA HIS A 66 2.19 -17.07 -9.88
C HIS A 66 3.35 -16.06 -9.93
N ASP A 67 4.30 -16.29 -10.83
CA ASP A 67 5.36 -15.30 -11.06
C ASP A 67 4.80 -14.09 -11.83
N VAL A 68 5.04 -12.91 -11.29
CA VAL A 68 4.44 -11.65 -11.78
C VAL A 68 4.93 -11.30 -13.19
N TRP A 69 6.11 -11.79 -13.58
CA TRP A 69 6.75 -11.43 -14.85
C TRP A 69 6.67 -12.51 -15.93
N THR A 70 6.58 -13.78 -15.54
CA THR A 70 6.45 -14.90 -16.46
C THR A 70 5.01 -15.36 -16.65
N ASP A 71 4.13 -15.14 -15.64
CA ASP A 71 2.69 -15.40 -15.71
C ASP A 71 1.88 -14.17 -15.24
N PRO A 72 2.02 -13.01 -15.92
CA PRO A 72 1.43 -11.75 -15.47
C PRO A 72 -0.11 -11.76 -15.49
N ALA A 73 -0.73 -12.52 -16.36
CA ALA A 73 -2.19 -12.57 -16.46
C ALA A 73 -2.81 -13.24 -15.23
N ALA A 74 -2.29 -14.40 -14.80
CA ALA A 74 -2.76 -15.10 -13.61
C ALA A 74 -2.46 -14.30 -12.34
N ALA A 75 -1.22 -13.80 -12.19
CA ALA A 75 -0.85 -12.97 -11.03
C ALA A 75 -1.75 -11.73 -10.91
N LYS A 76 -1.96 -10.98 -11.99
CA LYS A 76 -2.79 -9.76 -11.99
C LYS A 76 -4.28 -10.02 -11.79
N ALA A 77 -4.79 -11.19 -12.18
CA ALA A 77 -6.17 -11.57 -11.90
C ALA A 77 -6.46 -11.71 -10.39
N LEU A 78 -5.44 -12.09 -9.63
CA LEU A 78 -5.53 -12.31 -8.18
C LEU A 78 -5.26 -11.05 -7.35
N MET A 79 -4.77 -9.96 -7.98
CA MET A 79 -4.37 -8.72 -7.30
C MET A 79 -5.29 -7.54 -7.59
N GLY A 80 -5.64 -6.79 -6.53
CA GLY A 80 -6.08 -5.40 -6.61
C GLY A 80 -4.91 -4.48 -6.24
N VAL A 81 -4.69 -3.43 -7.01
CA VAL A 81 -3.55 -2.52 -6.79
C VAL A 81 -4.02 -1.07 -6.77
N LEU A 82 -3.66 -0.36 -5.71
CA LEU A 82 -3.75 1.10 -5.62
C LEU A 82 -2.31 1.64 -5.54
N PRO A 83 -1.72 2.09 -6.65
CA PRO A 83 -0.40 2.69 -6.63
C PRO A 83 -0.45 4.10 -6.04
N ASP A 84 0.68 4.58 -5.53
CA ASP A 84 0.81 5.99 -5.18
C ASP A 84 0.75 6.86 -6.45
N GLY A 85 0.19 8.09 -6.32
CA GLY A 85 0.03 9.01 -7.45
C GLY A 85 -0.84 8.45 -8.58
N VAL A 86 -1.84 7.59 -8.26
CA VAL A 86 -2.71 6.96 -9.26
C VAL A 86 -3.35 8.01 -10.18
N ARG A 87 -3.20 7.80 -11.49
CA ARG A 87 -3.93 8.56 -12.52
C ARG A 87 -5.10 7.74 -13.00
N LEU A 88 -6.29 8.22 -12.74
CA LEU A 88 -7.55 7.60 -13.15
C LEU A 88 -8.06 8.23 -14.46
N PHE A 89 -9.07 7.62 -15.06
CA PHE A 89 -9.74 8.20 -16.23
C PHE A 89 -10.62 9.36 -15.76
N ASP A 90 -10.11 10.57 -15.90
CA ASP A 90 -10.69 11.82 -15.40
C ASP A 90 -12.04 12.20 -16.05
N ARG A 91 -12.29 11.72 -17.28
CA ARG A 91 -13.52 11.96 -18.05
C ARG A 91 -14.65 10.97 -17.79
N LEU A 92 -14.46 10.04 -16.88
CA LEU A 92 -15.51 9.14 -16.40
C LEU A 92 -16.02 9.62 -15.04
N SER A 93 -17.29 9.37 -14.77
CA SER A 93 -17.80 9.47 -13.41
C SER A 93 -17.28 8.32 -12.55
N GLY A 94 -17.39 8.42 -11.21
CA GLY A 94 -16.98 7.35 -10.32
C GLY A 94 -17.66 6.02 -10.63
N ARG A 95 -18.97 6.05 -10.91
CA ARG A 95 -19.77 4.89 -11.31
C ARG A 95 -19.34 4.30 -12.65
N GLU A 96 -19.11 5.15 -13.64
CA GLU A 96 -18.62 4.74 -14.96
C GLU A 96 -17.22 4.12 -14.87
N LEU A 97 -16.34 4.71 -14.05
CA LEU A 97 -14.99 4.20 -13.82
C LEU A 97 -15.03 2.79 -13.22
N LEU A 98 -15.85 2.55 -12.18
CA LEU A 98 -16.00 1.23 -11.58
C LEU A 98 -16.58 0.22 -12.58
N THR A 99 -17.56 0.64 -13.38
CA THR A 99 -18.12 -0.19 -14.46
C THR A 99 -17.05 -0.56 -15.49
N TYR A 100 -16.25 0.41 -15.91
CA TYR A 100 -15.16 0.21 -16.86
C TYR A 100 -14.12 -0.77 -16.32
N VAL A 101 -13.64 -0.56 -15.09
CA VAL A 101 -12.65 -1.44 -14.46
C VAL A 101 -13.21 -2.84 -14.24
N GLY A 102 -14.45 -2.97 -13.77
CA GLY A 102 -15.11 -4.26 -13.59
C GLY A 102 -15.18 -5.05 -14.89
N ARG A 103 -15.53 -4.42 -16.01
CA ARG A 103 -15.54 -5.05 -17.34
C ARG A 103 -14.14 -5.49 -17.79
N LEU A 104 -13.11 -4.63 -17.60
CA LEU A 104 -11.72 -5.00 -17.89
C LEU A 104 -11.27 -6.23 -17.09
N ARG A 105 -11.74 -6.35 -15.85
CA ARG A 105 -11.48 -7.47 -14.95
C ARG A 105 -12.40 -8.67 -15.19
N ARG A 106 -13.28 -8.62 -16.22
CA ARG A 106 -14.23 -9.68 -16.60
C ARG A 106 -15.23 -10.05 -15.49
N VAL A 107 -15.57 -9.08 -14.64
CA VAL A 107 -16.61 -9.24 -13.64
C VAL A 107 -17.98 -9.31 -14.34
N PRO A 108 -18.90 -10.22 -13.98
CA PRO A 108 -20.26 -10.25 -14.54
C PRO A 108 -20.98 -8.90 -14.34
N ALA A 109 -21.79 -8.50 -15.31
CA ALA A 109 -22.42 -7.17 -15.30
C ALA A 109 -23.31 -6.93 -14.06
N ALA A 110 -24.05 -7.94 -13.61
CA ALA A 110 -24.88 -7.84 -12.41
C ALA A 110 -24.03 -7.60 -11.15
N ASP A 111 -22.90 -8.30 -11.03
CA ASP A 111 -21.96 -8.14 -9.91
C ASP A 111 -21.27 -6.77 -9.93
N ILE A 112 -20.98 -6.22 -11.11
CA ILE A 112 -20.41 -4.87 -11.22
C ILE A 112 -21.38 -3.85 -10.61
N VAL A 113 -22.66 -3.94 -10.95
CA VAL A 113 -23.68 -3.00 -10.44
C VAL A 113 -23.80 -3.08 -8.92
N SER A 114 -23.94 -4.31 -8.37
CA SER A 114 -24.05 -4.53 -6.92
C SER A 114 -22.80 -4.04 -6.20
N ARG A 115 -21.63 -4.56 -6.58
CA ARG A 115 -20.35 -4.24 -5.91
C ARG A 115 -19.98 -2.77 -6.02
N SER A 116 -20.27 -2.12 -7.17
CA SER A 116 -20.02 -0.68 -7.31
C SER A 116 -20.89 0.14 -6.36
N GLY A 117 -22.17 -0.21 -6.21
CA GLY A 117 -23.06 0.44 -5.25
C GLY A 117 -22.55 0.31 -3.82
N GLU A 118 -22.22 -0.91 -3.40
CA GLU A 118 -21.71 -1.22 -2.07
C GLU A 118 -20.37 -0.51 -1.77
N LEU A 119 -19.45 -0.48 -2.75
CA LEU A 119 -18.15 0.19 -2.59
C LEU A 119 -18.30 1.73 -2.52
N LEU A 120 -19.18 2.32 -3.34
CA LEU A 120 -19.45 3.76 -3.29
C LEU A 120 -20.07 4.15 -1.95
N GLU A 121 -20.99 3.35 -1.43
CA GLU A 121 -21.60 3.56 -0.11
C GLU A 121 -20.57 3.43 1.00
N ALA A 122 -19.84 2.32 1.06
CA ALA A 122 -18.84 2.05 2.10
C ALA A 122 -17.71 3.08 2.15
N LEU A 123 -17.39 3.71 0.99
CA LEU A 123 -16.37 4.75 0.88
C LEU A 123 -16.93 6.17 0.98
N GLY A 124 -18.26 6.33 1.21
CA GLY A 124 -18.92 7.63 1.32
C GLY A 124 -18.82 8.45 0.03
N LEU A 125 -18.96 7.79 -1.14
CA LEU A 125 -18.93 8.42 -2.47
C LEU A 125 -20.28 8.35 -3.19
N THR A 126 -21.35 7.94 -2.53
CA THR A 126 -22.68 7.76 -3.16
C THR A 126 -23.21 9.05 -3.75
N ALA A 127 -23.06 10.18 -3.05
CA ALA A 127 -23.51 11.49 -3.52
C ALA A 127 -22.74 11.99 -4.75
N ASP A 128 -21.48 11.59 -4.88
CA ASP A 128 -20.57 12.01 -5.96
C ASP A 128 -20.38 10.93 -7.03
N ALA A 129 -21.17 9.84 -6.97
CA ALA A 129 -21.00 8.68 -7.84
C ALA A 129 -21.08 9.02 -9.33
N ASP A 130 -21.90 10.01 -9.69
CA ASP A 130 -22.13 10.45 -11.06
C ASP A 130 -21.38 11.75 -11.43
N THR A 131 -20.55 12.28 -10.49
CA THR A 131 -19.62 13.39 -10.72
C THR A 131 -18.38 12.86 -11.44
N LEU A 132 -17.80 13.68 -12.34
CA LEU A 132 -16.57 13.31 -13.06
C LEU A 132 -15.39 13.16 -12.09
N VAL A 133 -14.54 12.17 -12.32
CA VAL A 133 -13.33 11.94 -11.51
C VAL A 133 -12.37 13.13 -11.57
N ALA A 134 -12.39 13.91 -12.66
CA ALA A 134 -11.65 15.18 -12.77
C ALA A 134 -11.98 16.18 -11.65
N ASP A 135 -13.21 16.14 -11.13
CA ASP A 135 -13.70 17.06 -10.10
C ASP A 135 -13.56 16.50 -8.67
N TYR A 136 -13.01 15.29 -8.55
CA TYR A 136 -12.79 14.66 -7.24
C TYR A 136 -11.64 15.33 -6.48
N SER A 137 -11.81 15.50 -5.17
CA SER A 137 -10.71 15.85 -4.28
C SER A 137 -9.65 14.74 -4.25
N ALA A 138 -8.45 15.04 -3.76
CA ALA A 138 -7.39 14.03 -3.60
C ALA A 138 -7.85 12.82 -2.77
N GLY A 139 -8.59 13.07 -1.67
CA GLY A 139 -9.17 12.01 -0.84
C GLY A 139 -10.23 11.18 -1.57
N MET A 140 -11.12 11.82 -2.34
CA MET A 140 -12.11 11.11 -3.17
C MET A 140 -11.42 10.28 -4.26
N THR A 141 -10.36 10.81 -4.89
CA THR A 141 -9.57 10.09 -5.90
C THR A 141 -8.91 8.84 -5.30
N LYS A 142 -8.39 8.94 -4.07
CA LYS A 142 -7.82 7.79 -3.36
C LYS A 142 -8.90 6.74 -3.04
N LYS A 143 -10.08 7.17 -2.58
CA LYS A 143 -11.22 6.29 -2.27
C LYS A 143 -11.75 5.56 -3.51
N ILE A 144 -11.95 6.25 -4.63
CA ILE A 144 -12.41 5.60 -5.86
C ILE A 144 -11.33 4.69 -6.46
N GLY A 145 -10.05 5.02 -6.30
CA GLY A 145 -8.93 4.16 -6.65
C GLY A 145 -8.94 2.85 -5.85
N LEU A 146 -9.21 2.91 -4.55
CA LEU A 146 -9.40 1.73 -3.70
C LEU A 146 -10.61 0.90 -4.15
N ALA A 147 -11.73 1.53 -4.48
CA ALA A 147 -12.90 0.82 -5.03
C ALA A 147 -12.55 0.09 -6.33
N CYS A 148 -11.80 0.72 -7.23
CA CYS A 148 -11.30 0.08 -8.46
C CYS A 148 -10.40 -1.14 -8.17
N ALA A 149 -9.59 -1.06 -7.12
CA ALA A 149 -8.76 -2.18 -6.71
C ALA A 149 -9.56 -3.35 -6.12
N LEU A 150 -10.75 -3.10 -5.55
CA LEU A 150 -11.60 -4.09 -4.88
C LEU A 150 -12.69 -4.69 -5.76
N VAL A 151 -13.19 -3.99 -6.79
CA VAL A 151 -14.41 -4.34 -7.54
C VAL A 151 -14.42 -5.76 -8.12
N HIS A 152 -13.26 -6.33 -8.43
CA HIS A 152 -13.12 -7.69 -8.97
C HIS A 152 -12.87 -8.75 -7.89
N ALA A 153 -13.02 -8.40 -6.61
CA ALA A 153 -12.82 -9.28 -5.45
C ALA A 153 -11.47 -10.03 -5.51
N PRO A 154 -10.33 -9.33 -5.52
CA PRO A 154 -9.00 -9.95 -5.56
C PRO A 154 -8.76 -10.80 -4.31
N ARG A 155 -7.72 -11.63 -4.31
CA ARG A 155 -7.24 -12.36 -3.13
C ARG A 155 -6.13 -11.62 -2.38
N LEU A 156 -5.41 -10.74 -3.09
CA LEU A 156 -4.36 -9.88 -2.55
C LEU A 156 -4.63 -8.43 -2.94
N LEU A 157 -4.63 -7.55 -1.97
CA LEU A 157 -4.76 -6.11 -2.16
C LEU A 157 -3.41 -5.44 -1.85
N VAL A 158 -2.86 -4.68 -2.79
CA VAL A 158 -1.59 -3.97 -2.63
C VAL A 158 -1.84 -2.47 -2.74
N LEU A 159 -1.59 -1.75 -1.65
CA LEU A 159 -1.94 -0.34 -1.49
C LEU A 159 -0.69 0.48 -1.16
N ASP A 160 -0.36 1.43 -2.00
CA ASP A 160 0.77 2.34 -1.76
C ASP A 160 0.27 3.66 -1.19
N GLU A 161 0.61 3.95 0.07
CA GLU A 161 0.19 5.10 0.88
C GLU A 161 -1.35 5.36 0.81
N PRO A 162 -2.19 4.37 1.16
CA PRO A 162 -3.65 4.46 0.96
C PRO A 162 -4.35 5.51 1.82
N PHE A 163 -3.71 5.97 2.88
CA PHE A 163 -4.26 6.96 3.82
C PHE A 163 -3.75 8.38 3.58
N GLU A 164 -2.83 8.56 2.62
CA GLU A 164 -2.32 9.88 2.29
C GLU A 164 -3.43 10.76 1.69
N ALA A 165 -3.53 12.00 2.13
CA ALA A 165 -4.56 12.98 1.75
C ALA A 165 -6.02 12.56 2.07
N VAL A 166 -6.22 11.57 2.93
CA VAL A 166 -7.53 11.11 3.40
C VAL A 166 -7.81 11.72 4.77
N ASP A 167 -8.99 12.30 4.93
CA ASP A 167 -9.42 12.85 6.23
C ASP A 167 -9.65 11.73 7.27
N PRO A 168 -9.60 12.04 8.57
CA PRO A 168 -9.70 11.02 9.64
C PRO A 168 -10.99 10.18 9.58
N VAL A 169 -12.12 10.78 9.20
CA VAL A 169 -13.42 10.06 9.16
C VAL A 169 -13.42 9.06 8.00
N SER A 170 -13.00 9.50 6.81
CA SER A 170 -12.83 8.62 5.65
C SER A 170 -11.78 7.55 5.89
N GLY A 171 -10.71 7.89 6.63
CA GLY A 171 -9.67 6.94 7.02
C GLY A 171 -10.20 5.78 7.86
N GLU A 172 -11.14 6.04 8.78
CA GLU A 172 -11.78 4.97 9.57
C GLU A 172 -12.64 4.04 8.71
N GLY A 173 -13.36 4.59 7.72
CA GLY A 173 -14.09 3.79 6.73
C GLY A 173 -13.16 2.84 5.95
N ILE A 174 -12.01 3.35 5.48
CA ILE A 174 -11.00 2.52 4.80
C ILE A 174 -10.48 1.43 5.73
N ARG A 175 -10.12 1.75 6.98
CA ARG A 175 -9.66 0.76 7.98
C ARG A 175 -10.68 -0.36 8.18
N SER A 176 -11.96 0.00 8.32
CA SER A 176 -13.05 -0.96 8.48
C SER A 176 -13.17 -1.91 7.29
N ILE A 177 -13.07 -1.38 6.06
CA ILE A 177 -13.07 -2.18 4.82
C ILE A 177 -11.89 -3.15 4.80
N LEU A 178 -10.67 -2.67 5.09
CA LEU A 178 -9.47 -3.52 5.06
C LEU A 178 -9.50 -4.62 6.12
N ARG A 179 -9.98 -4.32 7.33
CA ARG A 179 -10.17 -5.32 8.40
C ARG A 179 -11.28 -6.33 8.06
N GLY A 180 -12.36 -5.89 7.43
CA GLY A 180 -13.40 -6.78 6.92
C GLY A 180 -12.84 -7.74 5.87
N TYR A 181 -12.12 -7.20 4.90
CA TYR A 181 -11.51 -7.94 3.81
C TYR A 181 -10.53 -9.03 4.30
N THR A 182 -9.71 -8.76 5.32
CA THR A 182 -8.80 -9.77 5.88
C THR A 182 -9.54 -10.80 6.73
N ARG A 183 -10.58 -10.42 7.48
CA ARG A 183 -11.43 -11.38 8.21
C ARG A 183 -12.10 -12.39 7.27
N ASP A 184 -12.40 -11.99 6.05
CA ASP A 184 -12.98 -12.84 5.00
C ASP A 184 -11.91 -13.64 4.23
N GLY A 185 -10.65 -13.65 4.70
CA GLY A 185 -9.54 -14.44 4.17
C GLY A 185 -8.72 -13.74 3.08
N GLY A 186 -8.99 -12.48 2.77
CA GLY A 186 -8.16 -11.66 1.90
C GLY A 186 -6.83 -11.30 2.56
N THR A 187 -5.84 -10.91 1.75
CA THR A 187 -4.55 -10.39 2.22
C THR A 187 -4.38 -8.96 1.77
N VAL A 188 -3.91 -8.10 2.66
CA VAL A 188 -3.59 -6.71 2.35
C VAL A 188 -2.10 -6.45 2.58
N VAL A 189 -1.43 -5.86 1.61
CA VAL A 189 -0.10 -5.26 1.78
C VAL A 189 -0.28 -3.76 1.59
N LEU A 190 0.08 -2.98 2.61
CA LEU A 190 0.05 -1.53 2.49
C LEU A 190 1.41 -0.93 2.83
N SER A 191 1.80 0.12 2.10
CA SER A 191 2.93 0.95 2.49
C SER A 191 2.48 2.13 3.33
N SER A 192 3.32 2.55 4.26
CA SER A 192 3.16 3.82 4.96
C SER A 192 4.51 4.35 5.47
N HIS A 193 4.59 5.67 5.57
CA HIS A 193 5.66 6.36 6.31
C HIS A 193 5.20 6.76 7.72
N VAL A 194 3.91 6.57 8.05
CA VAL A 194 3.30 6.86 9.36
C VAL A 194 3.30 5.59 10.20
N MET A 195 4.22 5.49 11.14
CA MET A 195 4.45 4.26 11.91
C MET A 195 3.30 3.95 12.87
N GLU A 196 2.69 4.97 13.48
CA GLU A 196 1.52 4.83 14.36
C GLU A 196 0.31 4.24 13.63
N LEU A 197 0.15 4.56 12.33
CA LEU A 197 -0.89 3.98 11.50
C LEU A 197 -0.68 2.47 11.34
N VAL A 198 0.55 2.07 10.98
CA VAL A 198 0.91 0.66 10.79
C VAL A 198 0.78 -0.10 12.11
N GLU A 199 1.25 0.48 13.20
CA GLU A 199 1.15 -0.09 14.56
C GLU A 199 -0.31 -0.34 14.99
N SER A 200 -1.24 0.54 14.58
CA SER A 200 -2.66 0.42 14.93
C SER A 200 -3.47 -0.51 14.02
N LEU A 201 -2.97 -0.80 12.82
CA LEU A 201 -3.75 -1.46 11.77
C LEU A 201 -3.23 -2.85 11.38
N CYS A 202 -1.91 -3.05 11.35
CA CYS A 202 -1.29 -4.23 10.76
C CYS A 202 -1.03 -5.33 11.78
N ASP A 203 -1.15 -6.58 11.33
CA ASP A 203 -0.83 -7.78 12.10
C ASP A 203 0.66 -8.10 12.02
N GLU A 204 1.21 -7.92 10.81
CA GLU A 204 2.62 -8.15 10.48
C GLU A 204 3.18 -6.98 9.69
N LEU A 205 4.49 -6.84 9.68
CA LEU A 205 5.14 -5.75 8.95
C LEU A 205 6.57 -6.07 8.51
N ALA A 206 7.07 -5.27 7.58
CA ALA A 206 8.49 -5.13 7.32
C ALA A 206 8.93 -3.67 7.46
N VAL A 207 10.02 -3.45 8.16
CA VAL A 207 10.70 -2.16 8.24
C VAL A 207 11.70 -2.06 7.11
N VAL A 208 11.54 -1.04 6.26
CA VAL A 208 12.38 -0.83 5.07
C VAL A 208 13.16 0.47 5.20
N ALA A 209 14.45 0.41 4.96
CA ALA A 209 15.31 1.58 4.82
C ALA A 209 16.41 1.30 3.78
N GLN A 210 16.78 2.34 3.02
CA GLN A 210 17.85 2.29 2.02
C GLN A 210 17.71 1.12 1.02
N GLY A 211 16.46 0.79 0.64
CA GLY A 211 16.16 -0.27 -0.31
C GLY A 211 16.25 -1.71 0.24
N ARG A 212 16.40 -1.88 1.55
CA ARG A 212 16.54 -3.18 2.23
C ARG A 212 15.51 -3.37 3.33
N VAL A 213 15.14 -4.62 3.60
CA VAL A 213 14.37 -4.99 4.79
C VAL A 213 15.33 -5.04 5.97
N LEU A 214 15.05 -4.27 7.03
CA LEU A 214 15.83 -4.26 8.28
C LEU A 214 15.27 -5.24 9.31
N ALA A 215 13.95 -5.39 9.34
CA ALA A 215 13.25 -6.35 10.20
C ALA A 215 11.91 -6.70 9.57
N SER A 216 11.41 -7.91 9.76
CA SER A 216 10.08 -8.34 9.31
C SER A 216 9.53 -9.42 10.23
N GLY A 217 8.20 -9.49 10.38
CA GLY A 217 7.48 -10.47 11.19
C GLY A 217 6.25 -9.90 11.83
N ALA A 218 5.73 -10.59 12.85
CA ALA A 218 4.61 -10.12 13.65
C ALA A 218 4.91 -8.76 14.29
N LEU A 219 3.91 -7.88 14.34
CA LEU A 219 4.07 -6.52 14.86
C LEU A 219 4.74 -6.50 16.23
N ASP A 220 4.26 -7.34 17.17
CA ASP A 220 4.79 -7.37 18.55
C ASP A 220 6.24 -7.88 18.62
N GLU A 221 6.62 -8.81 17.74
CA GLU A 221 8.00 -9.32 17.65
C GLU A 221 8.94 -8.25 17.10
N VAL A 222 8.54 -7.58 16.02
CA VAL A 222 9.38 -6.56 15.38
C VAL A 222 9.58 -5.36 16.30
N ARG A 223 8.56 -4.89 16.99
CA ARG A 223 8.67 -3.74 17.90
C ARG A 223 9.41 -4.06 19.22
N GLY A 224 9.38 -5.32 19.67
CA GLY A 224 10.17 -5.74 20.84
C GLY A 224 9.84 -4.99 22.13
N GLY A 225 8.57 -4.59 22.34
CA GLY A 225 8.12 -3.83 23.52
C GLY A 225 8.30 -2.31 23.44
N LEU A 226 8.88 -1.80 22.35
CA LEU A 226 9.00 -0.37 22.05
C LEU A 226 7.82 0.09 21.18
N SER A 227 7.68 1.41 20.94
CA SER A 227 6.87 1.88 19.81
C SER A 227 7.58 1.54 18.50
N LEU A 228 6.82 1.38 17.41
CA LEU A 228 7.40 1.09 16.10
C LEU A 228 8.36 2.20 15.66
N GLN A 229 8.09 3.45 16.02
CA GLN A 229 8.97 4.59 15.75
C GLN A 229 10.30 4.48 16.51
N GLN A 230 10.27 4.11 17.79
CA GLN A 230 11.50 3.91 18.59
C GLN A 230 12.32 2.75 18.01
N ARG A 231 11.64 1.63 17.68
CA ARG A 231 12.30 0.48 17.08
C ARG A 231 12.94 0.81 15.73
N PHE A 232 12.28 1.61 14.91
CA PHE A 232 12.84 2.08 13.64
C PHE A 232 14.13 2.88 13.85
N LEU A 233 14.14 3.84 14.80
CA LEU A 233 15.33 4.64 15.12
C LEU A 233 16.51 3.77 15.55
N GLU A 234 16.26 2.74 16.37
CA GLU A 234 17.29 1.75 16.73
C GLU A 234 17.83 1.01 15.50
N LEU A 235 16.93 0.49 14.64
CA LEU A 235 17.31 -0.29 13.46
C LEU A 235 18.14 0.50 12.44
N VAL A 236 17.89 1.79 12.31
CA VAL A 236 18.67 2.68 11.41
C VAL A 236 19.93 3.24 12.08
N GLY A 237 20.18 2.92 13.35
CA GLY A 237 21.35 3.41 14.09
C GLY A 237 21.29 4.91 14.40
N PHE A 238 20.08 5.48 14.48
CA PHE A 238 19.91 6.89 14.81
C PHE A 238 20.24 7.13 16.29
N GLN A 239 21.41 7.73 16.55
CA GLN A 239 21.69 8.34 17.84
C GLN A 239 21.17 9.78 17.80
N ALA A 240 20.28 10.14 18.72
CA ALA A 240 19.85 11.52 18.89
C ALA A 240 21.08 12.37 19.21
N GLY A 241 21.65 12.99 18.19
CA GLY A 241 22.69 13.99 18.36
C GLY A 241 22.10 15.13 19.18
N GLY A 242 22.67 15.40 20.34
CA GLY A 242 22.24 16.48 21.21
C GLY A 242 22.14 17.78 20.42
N GLY A 243 21.11 18.56 20.72
CA GLY A 243 20.80 19.84 20.05
C GLY A 243 21.85 20.97 20.27
N GLU A 244 23.13 20.66 20.17
CA GLU A 244 24.24 21.58 20.39
C GLU A 244 24.48 22.56 19.22
N GLY A 245 23.81 22.40 18.07
CA GLY A 245 24.04 23.20 16.87
C GLY A 245 23.19 24.47 16.73
N LEU A 246 22.21 24.71 17.62
CA LEU A 246 21.26 25.82 17.48
C LEU A 246 21.39 26.90 18.58
N ALA A 247 22.60 27.18 19.02
CA ALA A 247 22.90 28.21 20.05
C ALA A 247 22.35 29.60 19.69
N TRP A 248 22.23 29.92 18.39
CA TRP A 248 21.68 31.16 17.88
C TRP A 248 20.18 31.36 18.18
N LEU A 249 19.40 30.30 18.40
CA LEU A 249 17.99 30.40 18.79
C LEU A 249 17.80 30.94 20.21
N ARG A 250 18.84 30.90 21.03
CA ARG A 250 18.81 31.38 22.43
C ARG A 250 19.21 32.87 22.58
N SER A 251 19.66 33.53 21.50
CA SER A 251 20.18 34.89 21.53
C SER A 251 19.20 35.99 21.09
N SER A 252 17.89 35.70 20.95
CA SER A 252 16.88 36.70 20.58
C SER A 252 16.06 37.21 21.77
N SER A 253 16.67 37.39 22.94
CA SER A 253 16.07 38.08 24.09
C SER A 253 17.04 39.17 24.55
N GLY A 254 16.98 40.29 23.87
CA GLY A 254 17.65 41.52 24.19
C GLY A 254 16.89 42.70 23.62
#